data_d22939fc510ba8c78a71f0e98f02d453
#
_entry.id   d22939fc510ba8c78a71f0e98f02d453
#
_cell.length_a   1.000
_cell.length_b   1.000
_cell.length_c   1.000
_cell.angle_alpha   90.00
_cell.angle_beta   90.00
_cell.angle_gamma   90.00
#
_symmetry.space_group_name_H-M   'P 1'
#
loop_
_entity.id
_entity.type
_entity.pdbx_description
1 polymer ?
#
loop_
_entity_poly.entity_id
_entity_poly.type
_entity_poly.pdbx_seq_one_letter_code
_entity_poly.pdbx_strand_id
1 'polypeptide(L)'
;MKVSTLLLALPVSFVLFACSSSPSTPPKPLSDQRQINEAVWQAAEESNVIPRSVLRDDGKVFLALRLQGLGDKASGEVYLQADCVNGGVDWVYADVVDKTSSPVKEERRYTDGGAFYSPPAALSESVAGAVHRLDSVKKACERTPSWREIAYNKKNETQLLLEVSSLQTQGDGSVLFWAAVDYPYLAFIRQHKAPYARRAGFYQVDCQEQTFSLLHVYYLNQQHTVTDGGMQVRPPVLNIQQATGDSATMLATVCGGGDELSQSLLPPEQRGKRLPNFSALPDVHAGVADQLTQLKRIPPKQSISSLRVEGTRSSLTGSAAARLNRPVFFQQEVFIETTQIPGVYYVTWQEGNDRTEQMSFLGMIPASQMLYSAEEQNVFQIDRLEMRGDWEKMPVNSQLAYKQRARITDIVTNQSNRESEVICRVAREGSADNLHQQFQGKAKELKCHTVGGKIDEISTYYCLEDYGFCLLLGSRSGKYVLNSRVTEVR
;
A
#
# COMPACT_ATOMS: atom_id res chain seq x y z
N MET A 1 -79.56 32.87 8.79
CA MET A 1 -79.40 31.46 9.13
C MET A 1 -77.86 31.21 9.32
N LYS A 2 -77.48 31.12 10.58
CA LYS A 2 -76.07 30.82 10.95
C LYS A 2 -75.98 29.35 11.28
N VAL A 3 -75.15 28.60 10.57
CA VAL A 3 -74.84 27.22 10.88
C VAL A 3 -73.44 27.19 11.50
N SER A 4 -73.42 26.88 12.79
CA SER A 4 -72.21 26.68 13.57
C SER A 4 -71.74 25.22 13.36
N THR A 5 -70.51 25.06 12.88
CA THR A 5 -69.89 23.75 12.76
C THR A 5 -68.92 23.56 13.95
N LEU A 6 -69.28 22.60 14.78
CA LEU A 6 -68.51 22.17 15.97
C LEU A 6 -67.35 21.28 15.47
N LEU A 7 -66.10 21.71 15.71
CA LEU A 7 -64.90 20.89 15.46
C LEU A 7 -64.58 20.11 16.74
N LEU A 8 -64.76 18.81 16.70
CA LEU A 8 -64.28 17.84 17.69
C LEU A 8 -62.75 17.62 17.47
N ALA A 9 -61.97 18.06 18.43
CA ALA A 9 -60.54 17.74 18.50
C ALA A 9 -60.34 16.39 19.20
N LEU A 10 -59.89 15.38 18.45
CA LEU A 10 -59.40 14.11 18.98
C LEU A 10 -57.90 14.27 19.34
N PRO A 11 -57.46 13.89 20.54
CA PRO A 11 -56.06 13.83 20.85
C PRO A 11 -55.42 12.57 20.24
N VAL A 12 -54.54 12.75 19.25
CA VAL A 12 -53.69 11.69 18.74
C VAL A 12 -52.54 11.51 19.73
N SER A 13 -52.61 10.44 20.52
CA SER A 13 -51.51 10.00 21.38
C SER A 13 -50.40 9.39 20.51
N PHE A 14 -49.34 10.16 20.29
CA PHE A 14 -48.10 9.62 19.70
C PHE A 14 -47.40 8.74 20.74
N VAL A 15 -47.52 7.43 20.58
CA VAL A 15 -46.69 6.45 21.28
C VAL A 15 -45.32 6.46 20.60
N LEU A 16 -44.36 7.18 21.18
CA LEU A 16 -42.96 7.13 20.80
C LEU A 16 -42.40 5.74 21.20
N PHE A 17 -42.36 4.81 20.26
CA PHE A 17 -41.51 3.65 20.38
C PHE A 17 -40.06 4.13 20.31
N ALA A 18 -39.45 4.37 21.46
CA ALA A 18 -38.00 4.49 21.58
C ALA A 18 -37.41 3.11 21.32
N CYS A 19 -36.99 2.85 20.09
CA CYS A 19 -36.03 1.79 19.81
C CYS A 19 -34.73 2.17 20.53
N SER A 20 -34.54 1.67 21.73
CA SER A 20 -33.25 1.64 22.40
C SER A 20 -32.37 0.62 21.65
N SER A 21 -31.73 1.06 20.59
CA SER A 21 -30.56 0.35 20.07
C SER A 21 -29.48 0.49 21.16
N SER A 22 -29.33 -0.55 21.98
CA SER A 22 -28.13 -0.68 22.81
C SER A 22 -26.92 -0.48 21.92
N PRO A 23 -25.98 0.40 22.28
CA PRO A 23 -24.75 0.54 21.52
C PRO A 23 -24.10 -0.86 21.50
N SER A 24 -24.02 -1.47 20.32
CA SER A 24 -23.25 -2.69 20.14
C SER A 24 -21.83 -2.35 20.55
N THR A 25 -21.41 -2.90 21.68
CA THR A 25 -20.03 -2.80 22.14
C THR A 25 -19.16 -3.24 20.96
N PRO A 26 -18.20 -2.42 20.50
CA PRO A 26 -17.32 -2.83 19.41
C PRO A 26 -16.69 -4.17 19.82
N PRO A 27 -16.53 -5.13 18.90
CA PRO A 27 -15.93 -6.42 19.21
C PRO A 27 -14.60 -6.16 19.90
N LYS A 28 -14.43 -6.78 21.07
CA LYS A 28 -13.23 -6.65 21.89
C LYS A 28 -12.04 -7.03 20.98
N PRO A 29 -11.03 -6.19 20.85
CA PRO A 29 -9.92 -6.50 19.96
C PRO A 29 -9.29 -7.83 20.38
N LEU A 30 -8.84 -8.63 19.41
CA LEU A 30 -7.99 -9.83 19.61
C LEU A 30 -6.67 -9.52 20.35
N SER A 31 -6.50 -8.33 20.84
CA SER A 31 -5.37 -7.81 21.60
C SER A 31 -5.22 -8.44 23.00
N ASP A 32 -6.14 -9.32 23.40
CA ASP A 32 -5.92 -10.12 24.61
C ASP A 32 -4.98 -11.28 24.26
N GLN A 33 -3.69 -11.07 24.50
CA GLN A 33 -2.61 -12.06 24.33
C GLN A 33 -2.98 -13.41 24.96
N ARG A 34 -3.79 -13.40 26.01
CA ARG A 34 -4.27 -14.61 26.68
C ARG A 34 -5.22 -15.41 25.79
N GLN A 35 -6.15 -14.75 25.10
CA GLN A 35 -7.09 -15.41 24.19
C GLN A 35 -6.37 -16.05 22.99
N ILE A 36 -5.36 -15.36 22.44
CA ILE A 36 -4.54 -15.92 21.36
C ILE A 36 -3.75 -17.14 21.87
N ASN A 37 -3.10 -17.05 23.02
CA ASN A 37 -2.37 -18.19 23.59
C ASN A 37 -3.30 -19.41 23.79
N GLU A 38 -4.50 -19.21 24.34
CA GLU A 38 -5.45 -20.29 24.57
C GLU A 38 -5.95 -20.92 23.24
N ALA A 39 -6.32 -20.11 22.27
CA ALA A 39 -6.78 -20.57 20.96
C ALA A 39 -5.69 -21.33 20.18
N VAL A 40 -4.45 -20.82 20.20
CA VAL A 40 -3.31 -21.47 19.55
C VAL A 40 -2.95 -22.77 20.25
N TRP A 41 -2.95 -22.77 21.59
CA TRP A 41 -2.69 -24.00 22.37
C TRP A 41 -3.70 -25.09 22.02
N GLN A 42 -4.99 -24.79 22.04
CA GLN A 42 -6.05 -25.72 21.65
C GLN A 42 -5.88 -26.23 20.23
N ALA A 43 -5.67 -25.36 19.27
CA ALA A 43 -5.47 -25.73 17.86
C ALA A 43 -4.23 -26.62 17.66
N ALA A 44 -3.17 -26.38 18.44
CA ALA A 44 -1.97 -27.21 18.40
C ALA A 44 -2.20 -28.61 19.00
N GLU A 45 -2.87 -28.71 20.16
CA GLU A 45 -3.21 -30.02 20.76
C GLU A 45 -4.16 -30.84 19.86
N GLU A 46 -5.06 -30.20 19.14
CA GLU A 46 -5.94 -30.82 18.13
C GLU A 46 -5.26 -31.10 16.79
N SER A 47 -3.98 -30.73 16.64
CA SER A 47 -3.22 -30.86 15.38
C SER A 47 -3.88 -30.20 14.16
N ASN A 48 -4.54 -29.07 14.37
CA ASN A 48 -5.29 -28.32 13.35
C ASN A 48 -4.38 -27.54 12.38
N VAL A 49 -3.22 -28.12 12.03
CA VAL A 49 -2.29 -27.53 11.06
C VAL A 49 -2.88 -27.55 9.66
N ILE A 50 -2.73 -26.46 8.94
CA ILE A 50 -3.02 -26.40 7.51
C ILE A 50 -1.79 -26.94 6.75
N PRO A 51 -1.82 -28.16 6.17
CA PRO A 51 -0.60 -28.82 5.65
C PRO A 51 0.11 -28.00 4.56
N ARG A 52 -0.66 -27.26 3.76
CA ARG A 52 -0.15 -26.45 2.63
C ARG A 52 0.49 -25.13 3.08
N SER A 53 0.46 -24.84 4.38
CA SER A 53 1.05 -23.63 4.94
C SER A 53 2.45 -23.84 5.51
N VAL A 54 2.92 -25.07 5.63
CA VAL A 54 4.20 -25.36 6.29
C VAL A 54 5.37 -25.06 5.36
N LEU A 55 6.13 -24.02 5.70
CA LEU A 55 7.35 -23.61 4.99
C LEU A 55 8.52 -23.59 5.98
N ARG A 56 9.62 -24.23 5.62
CA ARG A 56 10.91 -24.11 6.31
C ARG A 56 11.78 -23.10 5.58
N ASP A 57 12.16 -22.01 6.25
CA ASP A 57 13.11 -21.03 5.73
C ASP A 57 14.11 -20.62 6.82
N ASP A 58 15.37 -20.74 6.54
CA ASP A 58 16.47 -20.55 7.51
C ASP A 58 16.26 -21.32 8.82
N GLY A 59 16.38 -20.68 9.98
CA GLY A 59 16.15 -21.25 11.31
C GLY A 59 14.68 -21.37 11.72
N LYS A 60 13.70 -21.06 10.86
CA LYS A 60 12.28 -20.92 11.21
C LYS A 60 11.36 -21.84 10.41
N VAL A 61 10.27 -22.24 11.01
CA VAL A 61 9.13 -22.88 10.35
C VAL A 61 7.93 -21.95 10.43
N PHE A 62 7.36 -21.66 9.27
CA PHE A 62 6.10 -20.93 9.15
C PHE A 62 4.97 -21.90 8.95
N LEU A 63 3.83 -21.65 9.61
CA LEU A 63 2.65 -22.49 9.51
C LEU A 63 1.39 -21.68 9.84
N ALA A 64 0.25 -22.20 9.37
CA ALA A 64 -1.05 -21.72 9.80
C ALA A 64 -1.79 -22.81 10.56
N LEU A 65 -2.46 -22.42 11.65
CA LEU A 65 -3.39 -23.27 12.39
C LEU A 65 -4.81 -22.78 12.16
N ARG A 66 -5.73 -23.75 11.99
CA ARG A 66 -7.16 -23.44 11.94
C ARG A 66 -7.70 -23.32 13.35
N LEU A 67 -8.31 -22.17 13.65
CA LEU A 67 -8.94 -21.89 14.94
C LEU A 67 -10.43 -22.28 14.89
N GLN A 68 -10.89 -23.07 15.84
CA GLN A 68 -12.30 -23.48 15.94
C GLN A 68 -13.18 -22.50 16.71
N GLY A 69 -12.61 -21.48 17.32
CA GLY A 69 -13.35 -20.41 17.99
C GLY A 69 -12.38 -19.35 18.49
N LEU A 70 -12.69 -18.12 18.17
CA LEU A 70 -12.11 -16.93 18.79
C LEU A 70 -13.25 -16.24 19.54
N GLY A 71 -13.60 -16.77 20.73
CA GLY A 71 -14.84 -16.45 21.42
C GLY A 71 -16.06 -17.12 20.73
N ASP A 72 -17.27 -16.83 21.17
CA ASP A 72 -18.49 -17.57 20.81
C ASP A 72 -18.88 -17.56 19.33
N LYS A 73 -18.17 -16.84 18.45
CA LYS A 73 -18.70 -16.48 17.14
C LYS A 73 -17.72 -16.46 15.97
N ALA A 74 -16.41 -16.53 16.15
CA ALA A 74 -15.42 -16.43 15.09
C ALA A 74 -14.72 -17.75 14.83
N SER A 75 -14.58 -18.13 13.58
CA SER A 75 -13.60 -19.11 13.11
C SER A 75 -12.51 -18.37 12.35
N GLY A 76 -11.32 -18.96 12.23
CA GLY A 76 -10.25 -18.28 11.51
C GLY A 76 -9.01 -19.12 11.37
N GLU A 77 -7.96 -18.47 10.91
CA GLU A 77 -6.63 -19.03 10.78
C GLU A 77 -5.64 -18.12 11.49
N VAL A 78 -4.71 -18.69 12.25
CA VAL A 78 -3.60 -17.96 12.85
C VAL A 78 -2.31 -18.38 12.18
N TYR A 79 -1.49 -17.40 11.84
CA TYR A 79 -0.21 -17.57 11.18
C TYR A 79 0.91 -17.41 12.20
N LEU A 80 1.77 -18.43 12.28
CA LEU A 80 2.81 -18.57 13.27
C LEU A 80 4.18 -18.72 12.63
N GLN A 81 5.20 -18.32 13.37
CA GLN A 81 6.59 -18.69 13.10
C GLN A 81 7.20 -19.37 14.31
N ALA A 82 7.73 -20.57 14.13
CA ALA A 82 8.41 -21.35 15.16
C ALA A 82 9.92 -21.33 14.89
N ASP A 83 10.71 -20.97 15.90
CA ASP A 83 12.17 -20.98 15.84
C ASP A 83 12.68 -22.38 16.21
N CYS A 84 13.28 -23.07 15.25
CA CYS A 84 13.80 -24.43 15.43
C CYS A 84 15.04 -24.50 16.32
N VAL A 85 15.73 -23.38 16.54
CA VAL A 85 16.98 -23.31 17.33
C VAL A 85 16.68 -22.96 18.77
N ASN A 86 15.87 -21.91 18.97
CA ASN A 86 15.59 -21.35 20.30
C ASN A 86 14.30 -21.87 20.92
N GLY A 87 13.47 -22.60 20.16
CA GLY A 87 12.20 -23.16 20.62
C GLY A 87 11.08 -22.12 20.85
N GLY A 88 11.30 -20.85 20.51
CA GLY A 88 10.29 -19.81 20.59
C GLY A 88 9.26 -19.94 19.47
N VAL A 89 8.05 -19.44 19.71
CA VAL A 89 7.00 -19.32 18.71
C VAL A 89 6.38 -17.94 18.82
N ASP A 90 6.29 -17.26 17.69
CA ASP A 90 5.59 -15.99 17.60
C ASP A 90 4.33 -16.15 16.76
N TRP A 91 3.27 -15.44 17.09
CA TRP A 91 2.18 -15.24 16.18
C TRP A 91 2.38 -13.96 15.35
N VAL A 92 1.98 -14.01 14.09
CA VAL A 92 2.22 -12.94 13.12
C VAL A 92 0.96 -12.15 12.87
N TYR A 93 -0.10 -12.85 12.44
CA TYR A 93 -1.43 -12.29 12.22
C TYR A 93 -2.47 -13.42 12.27
N ALA A 94 -3.74 -13.04 12.33
CA ALA A 94 -4.87 -13.96 12.21
C ALA A 94 -5.88 -13.44 11.18
N ASP A 95 -6.38 -14.33 10.35
CA ASP A 95 -7.54 -14.11 9.50
C ASP A 95 -8.78 -14.58 10.23
N VAL A 96 -9.67 -13.67 10.57
CA VAL A 96 -10.86 -13.90 11.39
C VAL A 96 -12.11 -13.75 10.56
N VAL A 97 -12.99 -14.73 10.59
CA VAL A 97 -14.27 -14.73 9.91
C VAL A 97 -15.39 -14.48 10.90
N ASP A 98 -15.98 -13.30 10.87
CA ASP A 98 -17.19 -13.00 11.64
C ASP A 98 -18.42 -13.49 10.90
N LYS A 99 -18.92 -14.67 11.28
CA LYS A 99 -20.13 -15.29 10.72
C LYS A 99 -21.44 -14.65 11.22
N THR A 100 -21.37 -13.75 12.18
CA THR A 100 -22.54 -13.09 12.75
C THR A 100 -22.87 -11.78 12.05
N SER A 101 -21.91 -11.23 11.31
CA SER A 101 -22.13 -10.06 10.47
C SER A 101 -22.82 -10.45 9.15
N SER A 102 -23.72 -9.61 8.65
CA SER A 102 -24.32 -9.77 7.33
C SER A 102 -23.98 -8.55 6.47
N PRO A 103 -23.17 -8.68 5.41
CA PRO A 103 -22.52 -9.88 4.90
C PRO A 103 -21.39 -10.38 5.84
N VAL A 104 -21.04 -11.67 5.74
CA VAL A 104 -19.92 -12.28 6.45
C VAL A 104 -18.65 -11.45 6.20
N LYS A 105 -18.01 -11.02 7.28
CA LYS A 105 -16.77 -10.24 7.22
C LYS A 105 -15.58 -11.15 7.47
N GLU A 106 -14.62 -11.10 6.57
CA GLU A 106 -13.28 -11.62 6.77
C GLU A 106 -12.34 -10.44 7.05
N GLU A 107 -11.59 -10.50 8.13
CA GLU A 107 -10.73 -9.41 8.59
C GLU A 107 -9.39 -9.96 9.04
N ARG A 108 -8.30 -9.40 8.52
CA ARG A 108 -6.96 -9.68 9.01
C ARG A 108 -6.66 -8.81 10.21
N ARG A 109 -6.07 -9.42 11.25
CA ARG A 109 -5.65 -8.76 12.47
C ARG A 109 -4.21 -9.09 12.81
N TYR A 110 -3.43 -8.06 13.03
CA TYR A 110 -2.05 -8.16 13.47
C TYR A 110 -1.94 -8.12 15.00
N THR A 111 -0.74 -8.22 15.50
CA THR A 111 -0.45 -8.42 16.92
C THR A 111 -0.90 -7.27 17.83
N ASP A 112 -1.04 -6.06 17.29
CA ASP A 112 -1.61 -4.90 17.98
C ASP A 112 -3.15 -4.82 17.91
N GLY A 113 -3.78 -5.81 17.25
CA GLY A 113 -5.22 -5.86 17.01
C GLY A 113 -5.70 -5.03 15.81
N GLY A 114 -4.79 -4.35 15.11
CA GLY A 114 -5.06 -3.55 13.91
C GLY A 114 -5.09 -4.36 12.62
N ALA A 115 -5.53 -3.72 11.53
CA ALA A 115 -5.54 -4.29 10.18
C ALA A 115 -4.22 -4.07 9.42
N PHE A 116 -3.28 -3.35 10.02
CA PHE A 116 -1.97 -3.07 9.43
C PHE A 116 -0.87 -3.85 10.15
N TYR A 117 0.20 -4.13 9.42
CA TYR A 117 1.33 -4.88 9.93
C TYR A 117 1.87 -4.29 11.23
N SER A 118 2.02 -5.17 12.21
CA SER A 118 2.81 -4.95 13.42
C SER A 118 3.79 -6.12 13.61
N PRO A 119 4.93 -5.91 14.29
CA PRO A 119 5.91 -6.98 14.51
C PRO A 119 5.30 -8.21 15.18
N PRO A 120 5.75 -9.44 14.87
CA PRO A 120 5.29 -10.65 15.52
C PRO A 120 5.42 -10.58 17.04
N ALA A 121 4.50 -11.21 17.75
CA ALA A 121 4.49 -11.25 19.21
C ALA A 121 4.71 -12.68 19.72
N ALA A 122 5.61 -12.81 20.71
CA ALA A 122 5.94 -14.10 21.30
C ALA A 122 4.72 -14.72 22.02
N LEU A 123 4.51 -16.01 21.82
CA LEU A 123 3.57 -16.82 22.56
C LEU A 123 4.20 -17.32 23.86
N SER A 124 3.37 -17.78 24.82
CA SER A 124 3.88 -18.35 26.06
C SER A 124 4.67 -19.64 25.81
N GLU A 125 5.60 -19.97 26.71
CA GLU A 125 6.43 -21.18 26.59
C GLU A 125 5.60 -22.46 26.48
N SER A 126 4.46 -22.54 27.19
CA SER A 126 3.56 -23.70 27.13
C SER A 126 2.94 -23.88 25.75
N VAL A 127 2.56 -22.75 25.10
CA VAL A 127 2.01 -22.76 23.75
C VAL A 127 3.11 -23.07 22.73
N ALA A 128 4.29 -22.48 22.89
CA ALA A 128 5.44 -22.76 22.04
C ALA A 128 5.78 -24.26 22.08
N GLY A 129 5.80 -24.86 23.30
CA GLY A 129 6.00 -26.29 23.47
C GLY A 129 4.92 -27.14 22.78
N ALA A 130 3.64 -26.74 22.80
CA ALA A 130 2.57 -27.42 22.06
C ALA A 130 2.79 -27.36 20.54
N VAL A 131 3.12 -26.19 20.00
CA VAL A 131 3.40 -26.01 18.56
C VAL A 131 4.62 -26.85 18.12
N HIS A 132 5.69 -26.88 18.91
CA HIS A 132 6.87 -27.69 18.60
C HIS A 132 6.63 -29.20 18.67
N ARG A 133 5.57 -29.66 19.38
CA ARG A 133 5.18 -31.09 19.39
C ARG A 133 4.45 -31.51 18.11
N LEU A 134 3.95 -30.61 17.31
CA LEU A 134 3.31 -30.92 16.02
C LEU A 134 4.27 -31.67 15.11
N ASP A 135 3.83 -32.79 14.56
CA ASP A 135 4.66 -33.62 13.66
C ASP A 135 5.15 -32.84 12.42
N SER A 136 4.31 -31.93 11.90
CA SER A 136 4.67 -31.09 10.78
C SER A 136 5.81 -30.12 11.11
N VAL A 137 5.82 -29.55 12.34
CA VAL A 137 6.87 -28.64 12.80
C VAL A 137 8.15 -29.43 13.08
N LYS A 138 8.07 -30.58 13.79
CA LYS A 138 9.23 -31.46 14.03
C LYS A 138 9.91 -31.83 12.71
N LYS A 139 9.16 -32.43 11.77
CA LYS A 139 9.68 -32.84 10.47
C LYS A 139 10.27 -31.67 9.68
N ALA A 140 9.65 -30.49 9.77
CA ALA A 140 10.17 -29.30 9.11
C ALA A 140 11.45 -28.79 9.79
N CYS A 141 11.56 -28.82 11.12
CA CYS A 141 12.77 -28.41 11.82
C CYS A 141 13.95 -29.39 11.59
N GLU A 142 13.68 -30.69 11.39
CA GLU A 142 14.70 -31.70 11.08
C GLU A 142 15.31 -31.55 9.67
N ARG A 143 14.57 -30.93 8.73
CA ARG A 143 15.05 -30.68 7.37
C ARG A 143 15.93 -29.43 7.33
N THR A 144 16.99 -29.51 6.53
CA THR A 144 17.75 -28.31 6.15
C THR A 144 17.12 -27.72 4.88
N PRO A 145 16.69 -26.44 4.89
CA PRO A 145 16.16 -25.83 3.68
C PRO A 145 17.21 -25.85 2.56
N SER A 146 16.77 -26.17 1.39
CA SER A 146 17.65 -26.28 0.21
C SER A 146 17.14 -25.38 -0.92
N TRP A 147 17.19 -24.08 -0.68
CA TRP A 147 16.92 -23.11 -1.73
C TRP A 147 17.98 -23.14 -2.82
N ARG A 148 17.55 -23.13 -4.06
CA ARG A 148 18.41 -23.09 -5.24
C ARG A 148 17.93 -22.00 -6.19
N GLU A 149 18.89 -21.32 -6.85
CA GLU A 149 18.57 -20.32 -7.86
C GLU A 149 18.20 -21.01 -9.18
N ILE A 150 17.01 -20.73 -9.68
CA ILE A 150 16.53 -21.18 -10.99
C ILE A 150 16.94 -20.16 -12.06
N ALA A 151 16.78 -18.88 -11.76
CA ALA A 151 17.04 -17.79 -12.68
C ALA A 151 17.34 -16.49 -11.97
N TYR A 152 18.10 -15.64 -12.64
CA TYR A 152 18.36 -14.27 -12.24
C TYR A 152 17.89 -13.29 -13.32
N ASN A 153 17.00 -12.39 -12.96
CA ASN A 153 16.52 -11.35 -13.86
C ASN A 153 17.39 -10.10 -13.70
N LYS A 154 18.30 -9.87 -14.65
CA LYS A 154 19.22 -8.72 -14.63
C LYS A 154 18.54 -7.36 -14.70
N LYS A 155 17.32 -7.28 -15.24
CA LYS A 155 16.62 -6.01 -15.42
C LYS A 155 16.11 -5.42 -14.12
N ASN A 156 15.56 -6.26 -13.26
CA ASN A 156 14.98 -5.88 -11.96
C ASN A 156 15.74 -6.48 -10.77
N GLU A 157 16.86 -7.15 -11.06
CA GLU A 157 17.76 -7.77 -10.06
C GLU A 157 17.05 -8.80 -9.16
N THR A 158 15.97 -9.43 -9.61
CA THR A 158 15.26 -10.45 -8.84
C THR A 158 15.88 -11.83 -9.03
N GLN A 159 15.91 -12.64 -7.96
CA GLN A 159 16.25 -14.05 -8.02
C GLN A 159 14.99 -14.89 -7.95
N LEU A 160 14.89 -15.88 -8.83
CA LEU A 160 13.86 -16.90 -8.78
C LEU A 160 14.45 -18.14 -8.10
N LEU A 161 13.84 -18.56 -7.01
CA LEU A 161 14.34 -19.61 -6.14
C LEU A 161 13.38 -20.79 -6.08
N LEU A 162 13.91 -22.00 -6.01
CA LEU A 162 13.18 -23.25 -5.74
C LEU A 162 13.67 -23.87 -4.42
N GLU A 163 12.78 -24.22 -3.54
CA GLU A 163 13.08 -25.00 -2.33
C GLU A 163 13.03 -26.49 -2.70
N VAL A 164 14.19 -27.07 -3.05
CA VAL A 164 14.29 -28.40 -3.68
C VAL A 164 13.85 -29.51 -2.72
N SER A 165 14.07 -29.36 -1.39
CA SER A 165 13.65 -30.35 -0.41
C SER A 165 12.12 -30.38 -0.21
N SER A 166 11.41 -29.41 -0.76
CA SER A 166 9.94 -29.35 -0.71
C SER A 166 9.25 -30.07 -1.88
N LEU A 167 10.00 -30.49 -2.91
CA LEU A 167 9.46 -31.19 -4.05
C LEU A 167 8.83 -32.53 -3.62
N GLN A 168 7.55 -32.72 -3.93
CA GLN A 168 6.78 -33.91 -3.56
C GLN A 168 5.90 -34.33 -4.73
N THR A 169 6.21 -35.47 -5.35
CA THR A 169 5.32 -36.06 -6.35
C THR A 169 4.14 -36.72 -5.65
N GLN A 170 2.95 -36.37 -6.05
CA GLN A 170 1.69 -36.90 -5.55
C GLN A 170 1.29 -38.18 -6.29
N GLY A 171 0.35 -38.95 -5.74
CA GLY A 171 -0.13 -40.19 -6.34
C GLY A 171 -0.84 -40.00 -7.69
N ASP A 172 -1.31 -38.79 -8.00
CA ASP A 172 -1.91 -38.41 -9.28
C ASP A 172 -0.86 -37.91 -10.31
N GLY A 173 0.42 -37.92 -9.97
CA GLY A 173 1.50 -37.43 -10.81
C GLY A 173 1.76 -35.92 -10.73
N SER A 174 0.93 -35.17 -10.01
CA SER A 174 1.22 -33.75 -9.76
C SER A 174 2.38 -33.56 -8.79
N VAL A 175 3.06 -32.42 -8.89
CA VAL A 175 4.21 -32.06 -8.03
C VAL A 175 3.84 -30.86 -7.17
N LEU A 176 4.04 -31.00 -5.86
CA LEU A 176 3.95 -29.92 -4.89
C LEU A 176 5.32 -29.38 -4.56
N PHE A 177 5.46 -28.06 -4.45
CA PHE A 177 6.75 -27.44 -4.11
C PHE A 177 6.61 -25.98 -3.66
N TRP A 178 7.62 -25.51 -2.93
CA TRP A 178 7.80 -24.09 -2.63
C TRP A 178 8.77 -23.45 -3.62
N ALA A 179 8.38 -22.28 -4.15
CA ALA A 179 9.29 -21.44 -4.92
C ALA A 179 9.15 -19.99 -4.44
N ALA A 180 10.17 -19.18 -4.67
CA ALA A 180 10.17 -17.80 -4.22
C ALA A 180 10.78 -16.85 -5.25
N VAL A 181 10.28 -15.63 -5.24
CA VAL A 181 10.94 -14.48 -5.86
C VAL A 181 11.59 -13.67 -4.75
N ASP A 182 12.91 -13.53 -4.84
CA ASP A 182 13.71 -12.75 -3.91
C ASP A 182 14.02 -11.38 -4.54
N TYR A 183 13.52 -10.34 -3.93
CA TYR A 183 13.66 -8.97 -4.41
C TYR A 183 14.92 -8.33 -3.83
N PRO A 184 15.65 -7.50 -4.58
CA PRO A 184 16.81 -6.78 -4.08
C PRO A 184 16.40 -5.66 -3.10
N TYR A 185 15.11 -5.33 -3.05
CA TYR A 185 14.54 -4.21 -2.27
C TYR A 185 13.48 -4.68 -1.28
N LEU A 186 13.23 -3.83 -0.29
CA LEU A 186 12.07 -3.96 0.57
C LEU A 186 10.84 -3.40 -0.18
N ALA A 187 9.81 -4.22 -0.35
CA ALA A 187 8.52 -3.84 -0.90
C ALA A 187 7.43 -3.92 0.18
N PHE A 188 6.21 -3.48 -0.12
CA PHE A 188 5.11 -3.44 0.84
C PHE A 188 3.82 -3.98 0.26
N ILE A 189 3.08 -4.76 1.05
CA ILE A 189 1.70 -5.14 0.74
C ILE A 189 0.80 -3.95 1.07
N ARG A 190 0.27 -3.28 0.06
CA ARG A 190 -0.52 -2.04 0.19
C ARG A 190 -1.70 -2.18 1.15
N GLN A 191 -2.41 -3.30 1.09
CA GLN A 191 -3.61 -3.54 1.88
C GLN A 191 -3.32 -3.55 3.39
N HIS A 192 -2.18 -4.11 3.80
CA HIS A 192 -1.82 -4.32 5.20
C HIS A 192 -0.55 -3.57 5.62
N LYS A 193 0.08 -2.83 4.72
CA LYS A 193 1.36 -2.12 4.97
C LYS A 193 2.50 -3.06 5.40
N ALA A 194 2.41 -4.33 5.04
CA ALA A 194 3.35 -5.35 5.45
C ALA A 194 4.61 -5.34 4.58
N PRO A 195 5.82 -5.15 5.18
CA PRO A 195 7.07 -5.08 4.44
C PRO A 195 7.53 -6.46 4.00
N TYR A 196 8.03 -6.61 2.77
CA TYR A 196 8.61 -7.87 2.32
C TYR A 196 9.80 -7.65 1.37
N ALA A 197 10.73 -8.61 1.39
CA ALA A 197 11.85 -8.71 0.47
C ALA A 197 11.84 -10.03 -0.32
N ARG A 198 11.00 -10.98 0.10
CA ARG A 198 10.81 -12.27 -0.57
C ARG A 198 9.33 -12.64 -0.60
N ARG A 199 8.86 -13.15 -1.73
CA ARG A 199 7.54 -13.73 -1.88
C ARG A 199 7.69 -15.22 -2.15
N ALA A 200 7.33 -16.07 -1.20
CA ALA A 200 7.35 -17.52 -1.33
C ALA A 200 5.93 -18.05 -1.63
N GLY A 201 5.80 -18.85 -2.67
CA GLY A 201 4.54 -19.48 -3.09
C GLY A 201 4.63 -21.00 -2.98
N PHE A 202 3.57 -21.62 -2.50
CA PHE A 202 3.39 -23.08 -2.57
C PHE A 202 2.54 -23.42 -3.78
N TYR A 203 3.08 -24.22 -4.66
CA TYR A 203 2.48 -24.53 -5.95
C TYR A 203 2.15 -26.01 -6.05
N GLN A 204 1.10 -26.29 -6.82
CA GLN A 204 0.84 -27.60 -7.40
C GLN A 204 0.95 -27.49 -8.91
N VAL A 205 1.68 -28.37 -9.55
CA VAL A 205 1.82 -28.43 -11.00
C VAL A 205 1.54 -29.85 -11.49
N ASP A 206 0.74 -29.95 -12.54
CA ASP A 206 0.59 -31.16 -13.32
C ASP A 206 1.28 -30.95 -14.67
N CYS A 207 2.44 -31.61 -14.82
CA CYS A 207 3.26 -31.45 -16.02
C CYS A 207 2.68 -32.22 -17.24
N GLN A 208 1.82 -33.24 -17.01
CA GLN A 208 1.15 -33.97 -18.08
C GLN A 208 -0.03 -33.18 -18.63
N GLU A 209 -0.90 -32.72 -17.72
CA GLU A 209 -2.05 -31.90 -18.08
C GLU A 209 -1.70 -30.43 -18.37
N GLN A 210 -0.44 -30.05 -18.20
CA GLN A 210 0.06 -28.69 -18.42
C GLN A 210 -0.71 -27.64 -17.61
N THR A 211 -1.01 -27.95 -16.34
CA THR A 211 -1.75 -27.06 -15.44
C THR A 211 -0.98 -26.78 -14.15
N PHE A 212 -1.29 -25.66 -13.52
CA PHE A 212 -0.75 -25.31 -12.22
C PHE A 212 -1.72 -24.49 -11.38
N SER A 213 -1.49 -24.50 -10.06
CA SER A 213 -2.21 -23.69 -9.07
C SER A 213 -1.27 -23.16 -8.02
N LEU A 214 -1.45 -21.89 -7.61
CA LEU A 214 -0.83 -21.33 -6.41
C LEU A 214 -1.75 -21.62 -5.23
N LEU A 215 -1.28 -22.41 -4.26
CA LEU A 215 -2.08 -22.87 -3.13
C LEU A 215 -1.94 -21.99 -1.90
N HIS A 216 -0.72 -21.45 -1.68
CA HIS A 216 -0.39 -20.62 -0.53
C HIS A 216 0.69 -19.60 -0.89
N VAL A 217 0.72 -18.47 -0.20
CA VAL A 217 1.78 -17.46 -0.35
C VAL A 217 2.21 -16.92 1.01
N TYR A 218 3.51 -16.72 1.19
CA TYR A 218 4.10 -15.96 2.27
C TYR A 218 4.92 -14.79 1.73
N TYR A 219 4.85 -13.68 2.43
CA TYR A 219 5.70 -12.52 2.23
C TYR A 219 6.64 -12.39 3.42
N LEU A 220 7.93 -12.44 3.16
CA LEU A 220 8.98 -12.43 4.18
C LEU A 220 9.80 -11.14 4.08
N ASN A 221 10.08 -10.54 5.22
CA ASN A 221 10.98 -9.38 5.29
C ASN A 221 12.46 -9.77 5.17
N GLN A 222 13.35 -8.81 5.36
CA GLN A 222 14.80 -9.03 5.29
C GLN A 222 15.36 -9.95 6.39
N GLN A 223 14.64 -10.09 7.50
CA GLN A 223 15.00 -10.93 8.64
C GLN A 223 14.40 -12.34 8.51
N HIS A 224 13.95 -12.73 7.32
CA HIS A 224 13.28 -14.00 7.08
C HIS A 224 12.09 -14.22 8.06
N THR A 225 11.33 -13.17 8.30
CA THR A 225 10.11 -13.20 9.13
C THR A 225 8.90 -13.00 8.22
N VAL A 226 7.89 -13.83 8.37
CA VAL A 226 6.62 -13.64 7.66
C VAL A 226 5.96 -12.36 8.15
N THR A 227 5.52 -11.54 7.22
CA THR A 227 4.83 -10.27 7.50
C THR A 227 3.40 -10.28 6.99
N ASP A 228 3.13 -11.11 5.98
CA ASP A 228 1.83 -11.26 5.35
C ASP A 228 1.78 -12.60 4.58
N GLY A 229 0.62 -12.96 4.05
CA GLY A 229 0.44 -14.16 3.22
C GLY A 229 -1.01 -14.62 3.22
N GLY A 230 -1.23 -15.87 2.85
CA GLY A 230 -2.55 -16.47 2.94
C GLY A 230 -2.72 -17.70 2.05
N MET A 231 -3.70 -18.48 2.42
CA MET A 231 -4.12 -19.65 1.66
C MET A 231 -5.14 -19.25 0.59
N GLN A 232 -5.00 -19.82 -0.60
CA GLN A 232 -6.02 -19.70 -1.64
C GLN A 232 -7.15 -20.71 -1.37
N VAL A 233 -8.32 -20.23 -0.96
CA VAL A 233 -9.46 -21.09 -0.58
C VAL A 233 -9.96 -21.91 -1.78
N ARG A 234 -9.94 -21.34 -2.97
CA ARG A 234 -10.28 -22.00 -4.24
C ARG A 234 -9.27 -21.57 -5.29
N PRO A 235 -8.06 -22.16 -5.27
CA PRO A 235 -7.02 -21.76 -6.20
C PRO A 235 -7.48 -22.02 -7.63
N PRO A 236 -7.36 -21.04 -8.53
CA PRO A 236 -7.64 -21.26 -9.94
C PRO A 236 -6.63 -22.26 -10.51
N VAL A 237 -7.13 -23.20 -11.31
CA VAL A 237 -6.28 -24.06 -12.12
C VAL A 237 -6.00 -23.30 -13.42
N LEU A 238 -4.74 -23.01 -13.67
CA LEU A 238 -4.28 -22.22 -14.81
C LEU A 238 -3.48 -23.12 -15.77
N ASN A 239 -3.50 -22.81 -17.05
CA ASN A 239 -2.68 -23.50 -18.03
C ASN A 239 -1.24 -22.96 -17.95
N ILE A 240 -0.22 -23.85 -17.97
CA ILE A 240 1.21 -23.48 -17.94
C ILE A 240 1.56 -22.53 -19.11
N GLN A 241 0.96 -22.70 -20.28
CA GLN A 241 1.20 -21.84 -21.44
C GLN A 241 0.72 -20.38 -21.22
N GLN A 242 -0.18 -20.16 -20.24
CA GLN A 242 -0.62 -18.83 -19.86
C GLN A 242 0.29 -18.18 -18.80
N ALA A 243 1.21 -18.95 -18.23
CA ALA A 243 2.19 -18.42 -17.30
C ALA A 243 3.17 -17.49 -18.02
N THR A 244 3.53 -16.40 -17.39
CA THR A 244 4.46 -15.40 -17.93
C THR A 244 5.55 -15.07 -16.93
N GLY A 245 6.70 -14.59 -17.41
CA GLY A 245 7.80 -14.14 -16.55
C GLY A 245 8.31 -15.24 -15.61
N ASP A 246 8.47 -14.92 -14.33
CA ASP A 246 9.05 -15.81 -13.32
C ASP A 246 8.27 -17.11 -13.16
N SER A 247 6.94 -17.08 -13.26
CA SER A 247 6.10 -18.27 -13.16
C SER A 247 6.35 -19.25 -14.31
N ALA A 248 6.50 -18.76 -15.55
CA ALA A 248 6.79 -19.61 -16.70
C ALA A 248 8.16 -20.30 -16.55
N THR A 249 9.19 -19.55 -16.13
CA THR A 249 10.53 -20.08 -15.90
C THR A 249 10.54 -21.15 -14.81
N MET A 250 9.87 -20.90 -13.70
CA MET A 250 9.74 -21.82 -12.58
C MET A 250 9.08 -23.15 -13.00
N LEU A 251 7.92 -23.06 -13.67
CA LEU A 251 7.17 -24.23 -14.10
C LEU A 251 7.94 -25.05 -15.15
N ALA A 252 8.61 -24.39 -16.10
CA ALA A 252 9.47 -25.05 -17.08
C ALA A 252 10.62 -25.82 -16.40
N THR A 253 11.23 -25.23 -15.36
CA THR A 253 12.31 -25.87 -14.59
C THR A 253 11.78 -27.11 -13.85
N VAL A 254 10.67 -26.99 -13.13
CA VAL A 254 10.12 -28.12 -12.36
C VAL A 254 9.65 -29.24 -13.27
N CYS A 255 8.98 -28.94 -14.39
CA CYS A 255 8.53 -29.98 -15.34
C CYS A 255 9.65 -30.56 -16.22
N GLY A 256 10.76 -29.85 -16.40
CA GLY A 256 11.87 -30.29 -17.24
C GLY A 256 12.99 -31.03 -16.50
N GLY A 257 13.08 -30.89 -15.18
CA GLY A 257 14.29 -31.27 -14.43
C GLY A 257 14.28 -32.61 -13.69
N GLY A 258 13.13 -33.19 -13.44
CA GLY A 258 13.01 -34.45 -12.69
C GLY A 258 13.82 -34.50 -11.38
N ASP A 259 14.28 -35.67 -10.99
CA ASP A 259 15.04 -35.90 -9.73
C ASP A 259 16.47 -35.29 -9.73
N GLU A 260 16.98 -34.82 -10.86
CA GLU A 260 18.32 -34.24 -10.99
C GLU A 260 18.37 -32.73 -10.67
N LEU A 261 17.23 -32.06 -10.46
CA LEU A 261 17.15 -30.62 -10.21
C LEU A 261 18.03 -30.17 -9.04
N SER A 262 18.11 -30.96 -7.97
CA SER A 262 18.88 -30.61 -6.78
C SER A 262 20.39 -30.51 -7.03
N GLN A 263 20.91 -31.24 -8.02
CA GLN A 263 22.33 -31.29 -8.33
C GLN A 263 22.77 -30.25 -9.38
N SER A 264 21.83 -29.83 -10.23
CA SER A 264 22.12 -28.90 -11.34
C SER A 264 22.00 -27.43 -10.97
N LEU A 265 21.25 -27.09 -9.92
CA LEU A 265 20.97 -25.71 -9.54
C LEU A 265 21.98 -25.17 -8.50
N LEU A 266 22.37 -23.92 -8.64
CA LEU A 266 23.32 -23.26 -7.75
C LEU A 266 22.63 -22.79 -6.45
N PRO A 267 23.37 -22.70 -5.32
CA PRO A 267 22.88 -22.00 -4.14
C PRO A 267 22.57 -20.54 -4.49
N PRO A 268 21.54 -19.93 -3.86
CA PRO A 268 21.26 -18.53 -4.09
C PRO A 268 22.41 -17.64 -3.62
N GLU A 269 22.70 -16.62 -4.39
CA GLU A 269 23.65 -15.60 -3.96
C GLU A 269 23.07 -14.82 -2.76
N GLN A 270 23.80 -14.81 -1.66
CA GLN A 270 23.44 -13.98 -0.51
C GLN A 270 23.73 -12.52 -0.84
N ARG A 271 22.67 -11.74 -1.02
CA ARG A 271 22.77 -10.31 -1.30
C ARG A 271 22.23 -9.51 -0.14
N GLY A 272 22.98 -8.47 0.23
CA GLY A 272 22.46 -7.44 1.15
C GLY A 272 21.22 -6.81 0.53
N LYS A 273 20.11 -6.83 1.24
CA LYS A 273 18.89 -6.15 0.80
C LYS A 273 19.13 -4.66 0.83
N ARG A 274 18.93 -4.01 -0.29
CA ARG A 274 18.97 -2.56 -0.36
C ARG A 274 17.59 -2.04 0.06
N LEU A 275 17.58 -0.99 0.85
CA LEU A 275 16.46 -0.06 0.75
C LEU A 275 16.40 0.33 -0.72
N PRO A 276 15.20 0.46 -1.33
CA PRO A 276 15.10 0.86 -2.73
C PRO A 276 16.06 2.02 -2.96
N ASN A 277 16.96 1.84 -3.91
CA ASN A 277 17.97 2.86 -4.20
C ASN A 277 17.36 3.97 -5.05
N PHE A 278 16.27 4.55 -4.55
CA PHE A 278 15.93 5.91 -4.89
C PHE A 278 16.82 6.80 -4.02
N SER A 279 18.11 6.72 -4.27
CA SER A 279 19.11 7.47 -3.50
C SER A 279 19.01 8.96 -3.78
N ALA A 280 18.29 9.36 -4.81
CA ALA A 280 18.03 10.76 -5.15
C ALA A 280 16.76 10.88 -6.00
N LEU A 281 16.05 11.97 -5.80
CA LEU A 281 15.01 12.43 -6.71
C LEU A 281 15.58 12.50 -8.14
N PRO A 282 14.94 11.88 -9.16
CA PRO A 282 15.42 12.00 -10.53
C PRO A 282 15.45 13.46 -10.98
N ASP A 283 16.48 13.83 -11.70
CA ASP A 283 16.55 15.12 -12.36
C ASP A 283 15.34 15.34 -13.29
N VAL A 284 15.01 16.59 -13.54
CA VAL A 284 14.00 16.93 -14.56
C VAL A 284 14.46 16.37 -15.90
N HIS A 285 13.59 15.63 -16.58
CA HIS A 285 13.90 15.06 -17.89
C HIS A 285 14.36 16.16 -18.86
N ALA A 286 15.45 15.94 -19.60
CA ALA A 286 16.09 16.97 -20.42
C ALA A 286 15.10 17.71 -21.34
N GLY A 287 14.26 16.98 -22.09
CA GLY A 287 13.27 17.59 -22.98
C GLY A 287 12.22 18.45 -22.25
N VAL A 288 11.91 18.15 -20.97
CA VAL A 288 11.02 18.96 -20.14
C VAL A 288 11.76 20.19 -19.62
N ALA A 289 13.01 20.03 -19.18
CA ALA A 289 13.86 21.15 -18.74
C ALA A 289 14.04 22.20 -19.85
N ASP A 290 14.29 21.75 -21.09
CA ASP A 290 14.43 22.63 -22.25
C ASP A 290 13.15 23.42 -22.49
N GLN A 291 11.98 22.78 -22.45
CA GLN A 291 10.69 23.46 -22.61
C GLN A 291 10.43 24.50 -21.52
N LEU A 292 10.70 24.17 -20.26
CA LEU A 292 10.50 25.08 -19.13
C LEU A 292 11.46 26.28 -19.22
N THR A 293 12.70 26.07 -19.66
CA THR A 293 13.68 27.12 -19.87
C THR A 293 13.26 28.08 -20.99
N GLN A 294 12.60 27.56 -22.05
CA GLN A 294 12.10 28.39 -23.15
C GLN A 294 10.97 29.35 -22.75
N LEU A 295 10.28 29.11 -21.64
CA LEU A 295 9.25 30.02 -21.13
C LEU A 295 9.81 31.35 -20.63
N LYS A 296 11.13 31.52 -20.54
CA LYS A 296 11.85 32.78 -20.20
C LYS A 296 11.27 33.49 -18.97
N ARG A 297 10.92 32.72 -17.94
CA ARG A 297 10.30 33.29 -16.75
C ARG A 297 11.20 34.33 -16.08
N ILE A 298 10.56 35.41 -15.62
CA ILE A 298 11.21 36.45 -14.83
C ILE A 298 11.55 35.84 -13.46
N PRO A 299 12.79 36.02 -12.96
CA PRO A 299 13.15 35.58 -11.60
C PRO A 299 12.22 36.17 -10.55
N PRO A 300 11.88 35.44 -9.50
CA PRO A 300 11.05 35.95 -8.42
C PRO A 300 11.75 37.12 -7.71
N LYS A 301 10.98 38.11 -7.27
CA LYS A 301 11.47 39.26 -6.49
C LYS A 301 11.75 38.91 -5.04
N GLN A 302 11.03 37.91 -4.54
CA GLN A 302 11.06 37.43 -3.17
C GLN A 302 11.32 35.92 -3.16
N SER A 303 11.89 35.41 -2.06
CA SER A 303 12.10 33.98 -1.84
C SER A 303 11.29 33.48 -0.66
N ILE A 304 10.91 32.23 -0.72
CA ILE A 304 10.31 31.48 0.38
C ILE A 304 11.22 30.28 0.60
N SER A 305 11.74 30.10 1.83
CA SER A 305 12.53 28.92 2.16
C SER A 305 11.72 27.81 2.82
N SER A 306 10.67 28.18 3.58
CA SER A 306 9.74 27.21 4.14
C SER A 306 8.37 27.81 4.42
N LEU A 307 7.39 26.92 4.49
CA LEU A 307 6.00 27.20 4.81
C LEU A 307 5.49 26.17 5.81
N ARG A 308 4.61 26.59 6.73
CA ARG A 308 3.76 25.67 7.46
C ARG A 308 2.34 25.80 6.94
N VAL A 309 1.79 24.65 6.54
CA VAL A 309 0.43 24.53 6.01
C VAL A 309 -0.38 23.65 6.95
N GLU A 310 -1.55 24.14 7.33
CA GLU A 310 -2.50 23.39 8.15
C GLU A 310 -3.82 23.23 7.42
N GLY A 311 -4.50 22.14 7.65
CA GLY A 311 -5.76 21.92 6.96
C GLY A 311 -6.54 20.71 7.44
N THR A 312 -7.59 20.44 6.70
CA THR A 312 -8.46 19.28 6.92
C THR A 312 -8.61 18.47 5.65
N ARG A 313 -8.60 17.15 5.81
CA ARG A 313 -8.91 16.19 4.75
C ARG A 313 -10.15 15.40 5.16
N SER A 314 -11.20 15.45 4.33
CA SER A 314 -12.44 14.71 4.53
C SER A 314 -12.61 13.70 3.41
N SER A 315 -12.87 12.42 3.72
CA SER A 315 -13.18 11.41 2.70
C SER A 315 -14.62 11.55 2.23
N LEU A 316 -14.87 11.45 0.92
CA LEU A 316 -16.21 11.48 0.32
C LEU A 316 -16.77 10.08 0.02
N THR A 317 -15.90 9.05 0.07
CA THR A 317 -16.28 7.66 -0.24
C THR A 317 -16.12 6.79 0.99
N GLY A 318 -17.13 5.99 1.29
CA GLY A 318 -17.01 5.01 2.35
C GLY A 318 -18.31 4.32 2.70
N SER A 319 -18.20 3.12 3.23
CA SER A 319 -19.26 2.34 3.87
C SER A 319 -19.93 3.14 5.01
N ALA A 320 -21.00 2.61 5.60
CA ALA A 320 -21.72 3.26 6.72
C ALA A 320 -20.79 3.70 7.87
N ALA A 321 -19.63 3.07 8.08
CA ALA A 321 -18.59 3.50 9.02
C ALA A 321 -17.91 4.83 8.63
N ALA A 322 -17.84 5.15 7.35
CA ALA A 322 -17.29 6.41 6.85
C ALA A 322 -18.25 7.60 7.01
N ARG A 323 -19.52 7.37 7.38
CA ARG A 323 -20.47 8.44 7.72
C ARG A 323 -20.14 9.12 9.06
N LEU A 324 -19.22 8.57 9.82
CA LEU A 324 -18.60 9.21 10.99
C LEU A 324 -17.36 10.04 10.59
N ASN A 325 -17.20 10.36 9.31
CA ASN A 325 -16.06 11.09 8.75
C ASN A 325 -15.86 12.44 9.45
N ARG A 326 -15.16 12.39 10.55
CA ARG A 326 -14.55 13.60 11.09
C ARG A 326 -13.43 14.01 10.13
N PRO A 327 -13.36 15.29 9.76
CA PRO A 327 -12.21 15.78 9.00
C PRO A 327 -10.92 15.40 9.74
N VAL A 328 -9.99 14.79 9.04
CA VAL A 328 -8.65 14.54 9.58
C VAL A 328 -7.88 15.84 9.47
N PHE A 329 -7.46 16.37 10.60
CA PHE A 329 -6.57 17.52 10.65
C PHE A 329 -5.16 17.08 10.27
N PHE A 330 -4.49 17.90 9.46
CA PHE A 330 -3.07 17.72 9.14
C PHE A 330 -2.31 19.03 9.29
N GLN A 331 -1.03 18.89 9.60
CA GLN A 331 -0.06 19.97 9.61
C GLN A 331 1.16 19.50 8.84
N GLN A 332 1.67 20.35 7.96
CA GLN A 332 2.76 20.03 7.07
C GLN A 332 3.75 21.18 7.00
N GLU A 333 5.02 20.88 7.15
CA GLU A 333 6.11 21.81 6.89
C GLU A 333 6.65 21.53 5.49
N VAL A 334 6.68 22.58 4.66
CA VAL A 334 7.10 22.53 3.26
C VAL A 334 8.35 23.35 3.12
N PHE A 335 9.44 22.74 2.66
CA PHE A 335 10.70 23.41 2.34
C PHE A 335 10.79 23.63 0.84
N ILE A 336 11.31 24.82 0.45
CA ILE A 336 11.32 25.26 -0.95
C ILE A 336 12.70 25.82 -1.26
N GLU A 337 13.34 25.26 -2.28
CA GLU A 337 14.64 25.70 -2.77
C GLU A 337 14.54 26.00 -4.27
N THR A 338 15.21 27.04 -4.73
CA THR A 338 15.31 27.37 -6.14
C THR A 338 16.26 26.39 -6.85
N THR A 339 15.97 26.08 -8.11
CA THR A 339 16.87 25.26 -8.94
C THR A 339 17.53 26.11 -10.04
N GLN A 340 18.37 25.48 -10.84
CA GLN A 340 18.98 26.14 -12.01
C GLN A 340 17.99 26.35 -13.17
N ILE A 341 16.84 25.64 -13.17
CA ILE A 341 15.81 25.78 -14.20
C ILE A 341 14.82 26.86 -13.76
N PRO A 342 14.65 27.96 -14.52
CA PRO A 342 13.77 29.05 -14.14
C PRO A 342 12.33 28.59 -13.86
N GLY A 343 11.81 28.96 -12.69
CA GLY A 343 10.47 28.60 -12.24
C GLY A 343 10.32 27.15 -11.76
N VAL A 344 11.38 26.36 -11.73
CA VAL A 344 11.39 25.04 -11.10
C VAL A 344 11.96 25.14 -9.70
N TYR A 345 11.28 24.55 -8.74
CA TYR A 345 11.64 24.53 -7.34
C TYR A 345 11.84 23.09 -6.89
N TYR A 346 12.85 22.90 -6.04
CA TYR A 346 12.96 21.68 -5.25
C TYR A 346 12.08 21.86 -4.01
N VAL A 347 11.08 21.00 -3.85
CA VAL A 347 10.09 21.10 -2.77
C VAL A 347 10.10 19.81 -1.98
N THR A 348 10.22 19.91 -0.68
CA THR A 348 10.15 18.75 0.22
C THR A 348 9.13 19.00 1.31
N TRP A 349 8.42 17.95 1.68
CA TRP A 349 7.54 18.00 2.84
C TRP A 349 7.44 16.63 3.50
N GLN A 350 7.02 16.66 4.75
CA GLN A 350 6.79 15.47 5.55
C GLN A 350 5.39 15.50 6.15
N GLU A 351 4.68 14.38 6.07
CA GLU A 351 3.38 14.17 6.72
C GLU A 351 3.47 12.86 7.52
N GLY A 352 3.57 12.96 8.86
CA GLY A 352 3.85 11.79 9.69
C GLY A 352 5.21 11.17 9.38
N ASN A 353 5.21 9.90 8.95
CA ASN A 353 6.41 9.18 8.53
C ASN A 353 6.67 9.26 7.02
N ASP A 354 5.75 9.85 6.27
CA ASP A 354 5.86 9.96 4.82
C ASP A 354 6.62 11.23 4.45
N ARG A 355 7.60 11.10 3.57
CA ARG A 355 8.36 12.21 3.00
C ARG A 355 8.16 12.27 1.50
N THR A 356 7.91 13.44 0.98
CA THR A 356 7.88 13.71 -0.46
C THR A 356 8.95 14.70 -0.84
N GLU A 357 9.63 14.40 -1.92
CA GLU A 357 10.57 15.28 -2.60
C GLU A 357 10.11 15.47 -4.04
N GLN A 358 10.14 16.69 -4.55
CA GLN A 358 9.79 16.94 -5.93
C GLN A 358 10.55 18.11 -6.54
N MET A 359 10.86 18.01 -7.85
CA MET A 359 11.16 19.13 -8.71
C MET A 359 9.85 19.59 -9.34
N SER A 360 9.41 20.79 -9.02
CA SER A 360 8.08 21.27 -9.39
C SER A 360 8.14 22.60 -10.12
N PHE A 361 7.55 22.68 -11.32
CA PHE A 361 7.38 23.96 -11.99
C PHE A 361 6.29 24.76 -11.30
N LEU A 362 6.65 25.95 -10.85
CA LEU A 362 5.81 26.86 -10.06
C LEU A 362 5.27 26.27 -8.73
N GLY A 363 5.84 25.19 -8.20
CA GLY A 363 5.25 24.46 -7.08
C GLY A 363 3.98 23.69 -7.43
N MET A 364 3.57 23.66 -8.70
CA MET A 364 2.27 23.18 -9.16
C MET A 364 2.36 21.96 -10.07
N ILE A 365 3.32 21.94 -11.00
CA ILE A 365 3.49 20.84 -11.96
C ILE A 365 4.72 20.03 -11.54
N PRO A 366 4.54 18.82 -10.97
CA PRO A 366 5.67 18.00 -10.54
C PRO A 366 6.40 17.43 -11.77
N ALA A 367 7.54 18.00 -12.15
CA ALA A 367 8.37 17.51 -13.23
C ALA A 367 9.06 16.17 -12.89
N SER A 368 9.48 16.02 -11.63
CA SER A 368 9.84 14.75 -11.03
C SER A 368 9.41 14.75 -9.56
N GLN A 369 9.07 13.59 -9.03
CA GLN A 369 8.63 13.43 -7.65
C GLN A 369 9.06 12.07 -7.13
N MET A 370 9.41 12.03 -5.87
CA MET A 370 9.66 10.82 -5.12
C MET A 370 8.88 10.83 -3.82
N LEU A 371 8.09 9.80 -3.62
CA LEU A 371 7.35 9.57 -2.39
C LEU A 371 8.07 8.47 -1.61
N TYR A 372 8.44 8.78 -0.37
CA TYR A 372 8.93 7.83 0.61
C TYR A 372 7.86 7.64 1.67
N SER A 373 7.24 6.48 1.69
CA SER A 373 6.36 6.11 2.77
C SER A 373 6.68 4.69 3.24
N ALA A 374 6.21 4.33 4.42
CA ALA A 374 6.25 2.94 4.86
C ALA A 374 5.41 2.01 3.96
N GLU A 375 4.53 2.57 3.15
CA GLU A 375 3.56 1.86 2.33
C GLU A 375 3.90 1.84 0.84
N GLU A 376 4.52 2.91 0.36
CA GLU A 376 4.80 3.11 -1.04
C GLU A 376 6.10 3.88 -1.22
N GLN A 377 6.90 3.42 -2.15
CA GLN A 377 7.97 4.23 -2.71
C GLN A 377 7.72 4.33 -4.21
N ASN A 378 7.35 5.50 -4.64
CA ASN A 378 7.02 5.77 -6.02
C ASN A 378 7.91 6.88 -6.55
N VAL A 379 8.48 6.65 -7.72
CA VAL A 379 9.11 7.69 -8.52
C VAL A 379 8.18 8.05 -9.66
N PHE A 380 7.89 9.32 -9.77
CA PHE A 380 7.16 9.91 -10.85
C PHE A 380 8.09 10.87 -11.61
N GLN A 381 8.16 10.77 -12.93
CA GLN A 381 8.95 11.66 -13.76
C GLN A 381 8.18 11.97 -15.04
N ILE A 382 7.96 13.24 -15.32
CA ILE A 382 7.42 13.68 -16.62
C ILE A 382 8.51 13.54 -17.67
N ASP A 383 8.24 12.81 -18.75
CA ASP A 383 9.11 12.68 -19.91
C ASP A 383 8.62 13.50 -21.14
N ARG A 384 7.38 13.98 -21.09
CA ARG A 384 6.81 14.90 -22.10
C ARG A 384 5.84 15.87 -21.42
N LEU A 385 6.02 17.15 -21.70
CA LEU A 385 5.18 18.25 -21.22
C LEU A 385 4.81 19.15 -22.40
N GLU A 386 3.55 19.45 -22.57
CA GLU A 386 3.05 20.42 -23.54
C GLU A 386 2.24 21.47 -22.79
N MET A 387 2.61 22.73 -22.93
CA MET A 387 1.97 23.83 -22.21
C MET A 387 1.25 24.75 -23.18
N ARG A 388 0.07 25.24 -22.80
CA ARG A 388 -0.76 26.17 -23.57
C ARG A 388 -1.23 27.33 -22.69
N GLY A 389 -1.31 28.54 -23.25
CA GLY A 389 -1.69 29.75 -22.52
C GLY A 389 -0.49 30.53 -22.01
N ASP A 390 -0.75 31.71 -21.47
CA ASP A 390 0.27 32.65 -20.97
C ASP A 390 0.60 32.32 -19.50
N TRP A 391 1.51 31.36 -19.31
CA TRP A 391 1.97 30.92 -18.01
C TRP A 391 2.87 31.93 -17.29
N GLU A 392 3.35 32.96 -18.03
CA GLU A 392 4.15 34.03 -17.44
C GLU A 392 3.26 35.05 -16.71
N LYS A 393 2.25 35.57 -17.43
CA LYS A 393 1.41 36.68 -16.95
C LYS A 393 0.13 36.18 -16.26
N MET A 394 -0.36 35.01 -16.62
CA MET A 394 -1.60 34.42 -16.09
C MET A 394 -2.76 35.46 -15.99
N PRO A 395 -3.20 36.06 -17.12
CA PRO A 395 -4.24 37.09 -17.06
C PRO A 395 -5.53 36.58 -16.45
N VAL A 396 -6.22 37.39 -15.65
CA VAL A 396 -7.52 37.04 -15.08
C VAL A 396 -8.51 36.66 -16.18
N ASN A 397 -9.31 35.62 -15.96
CA ASN A 397 -10.22 34.98 -16.91
C ASN A 397 -9.55 34.22 -18.08
N SER A 398 -8.21 34.17 -18.17
CA SER A 398 -7.53 33.33 -19.13
C SER A 398 -7.59 31.86 -18.76
N GLN A 399 -7.38 31.01 -19.77
CA GLN A 399 -7.23 29.58 -19.63
C GLN A 399 -5.78 29.19 -19.86
N LEU A 400 -5.26 28.38 -18.94
CA LEU A 400 -3.95 27.74 -19.03
C LEU A 400 -4.17 26.23 -19.12
N ALA A 401 -3.34 25.53 -19.86
CA ALA A 401 -3.43 24.08 -19.89
C ALA A 401 -2.04 23.46 -20.01
N TYR A 402 -1.90 22.25 -19.47
CA TYR A 402 -0.75 21.42 -19.76
C TYR A 402 -1.16 19.97 -19.98
N LYS A 403 -0.52 19.32 -20.93
CA LYS A 403 -0.61 17.90 -21.17
C LYS A 403 0.73 17.28 -20.83
N GLN A 404 0.69 16.22 -20.03
CA GLN A 404 1.91 15.54 -19.60
C GLN A 404 1.81 14.04 -19.85
N ARG A 405 2.95 13.44 -20.20
CA ARG A 405 3.17 12.02 -20.10
C ARG A 405 4.18 11.79 -19.00
N ALA A 406 3.79 10.98 -18.03
CA ALA A 406 4.63 10.67 -16.89
C ALA A 406 4.96 9.17 -16.86
N ARG A 407 6.19 8.86 -16.51
CA ARG A 407 6.64 7.54 -16.14
C ARG A 407 6.52 7.39 -14.64
N ILE A 408 5.78 6.40 -14.21
CA ILE A 408 5.65 6.04 -12.80
C ILE A 408 6.42 4.74 -12.61
N THR A 409 7.41 4.77 -11.74
CA THR A 409 8.15 3.57 -11.34
C THR A 409 7.74 3.28 -9.90
N ASP A 410 6.96 2.22 -9.75
CA ASP A 410 6.59 1.65 -8.46
C ASP A 410 7.51 0.45 -8.21
N ILE A 411 7.97 0.29 -6.99
CA ILE A 411 8.86 -0.83 -6.60
C ILE A 411 8.20 -2.18 -6.83
N VAL A 412 6.87 -2.24 -6.74
CA VAL A 412 6.10 -3.50 -6.77
C VAL A 412 5.59 -3.85 -8.16
N THR A 413 5.17 -2.87 -8.98
CA THR A 413 4.34 -3.12 -10.16
C THR A 413 5.00 -2.88 -11.52
N ASN A 414 6.28 -2.50 -11.56
CA ASN A 414 6.93 -2.10 -12.81
C ASN A 414 6.55 -0.69 -13.32
N GLN A 415 7.26 -0.27 -14.35
CA GLN A 415 7.02 1.02 -14.98
C GLN A 415 5.65 1.07 -15.65
N SER A 416 4.86 2.08 -15.32
CA SER A 416 3.65 2.45 -16.05
C SER A 416 3.79 3.85 -16.62
N ASN A 417 3.22 4.08 -17.80
CA ASN A 417 3.12 5.40 -18.38
C ASN A 417 1.70 5.93 -18.17
N ARG A 418 1.60 7.17 -17.74
CA ARG A 418 0.32 7.84 -17.56
C ARG A 418 0.31 9.15 -18.35
N GLU A 419 -0.69 9.32 -19.21
CA GLU A 419 -0.98 10.61 -19.81
C GLU A 419 -2.10 11.29 -19.04
N SER A 420 -1.99 12.60 -18.86
CA SER A 420 -3.03 13.44 -18.29
C SER A 420 -2.97 14.85 -18.89
N GLU A 421 -4.11 15.48 -18.95
CA GLU A 421 -4.26 16.88 -19.32
C GLU A 421 -4.92 17.61 -18.16
N VAL A 422 -4.38 18.77 -17.83
CA VAL A 422 -4.92 19.65 -16.79
C VAL A 422 -5.24 20.99 -17.42
N ILE A 423 -6.44 21.46 -17.15
CA ILE A 423 -6.92 22.78 -17.61
C ILE A 423 -7.18 23.64 -16.39
N CYS A 424 -6.58 24.82 -16.36
CA CYS A 424 -6.69 25.79 -15.28
C CYS A 424 -7.36 27.07 -15.81
N ARG A 425 -8.26 27.63 -15.02
CA ARG A 425 -8.80 28.97 -15.24
C ARG A 425 -8.23 29.91 -14.18
N VAL A 426 -7.69 31.04 -14.58
CA VAL A 426 -7.32 32.12 -13.68
C VAL A 426 -8.60 32.82 -13.24
N ALA A 427 -9.07 32.55 -12.02
CA ALA A 427 -10.38 32.96 -11.56
C ALA A 427 -10.41 34.42 -11.09
N ARG A 428 -9.39 34.84 -10.34
CA ARG A 428 -9.26 36.19 -9.81
C ARG A 428 -7.84 36.52 -9.41
N GLU A 429 -7.58 37.81 -9.18
CA GLU A 429 -6.36 38.35 -8.62
C GLU A 429 -6.72 39.10 -7.32
N GLY A 430 -5.84 39.05 -6.34
CA GLY A 430 -5.98 39.75 -5.08
C GLY A 430 -4.63 40.04 -4.43
N SER A 431 -4.64 40.63 -3.25
CA SER A 431 -3.41 40.83 -2.48
C SER A 431 -2.96 39.50 -1.86
N ALA A 432 -1.65 39.24 -1.90
CA ALA A 432 -1.06 38.02 -1.36
C ALA A 432 -1.19 37.92 0.18
N ASP A 433 -1.25 39.05 0.86
CA ASP A 433 -1.44 39.14 2.32
C ASP A 433 -2.77 38.54 2.81
N ASN A 434 -3.76 38.42 1.92
CA ASN A 434 -5.01 37.70 2.24
C ASN A 434 -4.80 36.19 2.50
N LEU A 435 -3.67 35.63 2.04
CA LEU A 435 -3.30 34.23 2.30
C LEU A 435 -2.46 34.09 3.57
N HIS A 436 -1.57 35.04 3.80
CA HIS A 436 -0.76 35.18 5.00
C HIS A 436 -0.11 36.59 5.06
N GLN A 437 -0.12 37.21 6.23
CA GLN A 437 0.33 38.62 6.42
C GLN A 437 1.79 38.89 5.99
N GLN A 438 2.63 37.88 5.92
CA GLN A 438 4.03 38.02 5.50
C GLN A 438 4.18 37.98 3.96
N PHE A 439 3.16 37.58 3.22
CA PHE A 439 3.24 37.60 1.76
C PHE A 439 3.05 39.03 1.23
N GLN A 440 3.84 39.37 0.25
CA GLN A 440 3.79 40.66 -0.43
C GLN A 440 3.33 40.49 -1.87
N GLY A 441 2.89 41.59 -2.48
CA GLY A 441 2.49 41.61 -3.85
C GLY A 441 1.09 41.01 -4.11
N LYS A 442 0.93 40.44 -5.29
CA LYS A 442 -0.34 39.88 -5.75
C LYS A 442 -0.34 38.36 -5.74
N ALA A 443 -1.52 37.80 -5.56
CA ALA A 443 -1.79 36.39 -5.71
C ALA A 443 -2.91 36.15 -6.73
N LYS A 444 -2.75 35.16 -7.60
CA LYS A 444 -3.76 34.73 -8.57
C LYS A 444 -4.34 33.39 -8.17
N GLU A 445 -5.67 33.32 -8.10
CA GLU A 445 -6.38 32.07 -7.86
C GLU A 445 -6.57 31.32 -9.17
N LEU A 446 -6.06 30.09 -9.24
CA LEU A 446 -6.24 29.18 -10.34
C LEU A 446 -7.13 28.01 -9.90
N LYS A 447 -8.18 27.74 -10.69
CA LYS A 447 -9.01 26.54 -10.57
C LYS A 447 -8.67 25.59 -11.68
N CYS A 448 -8.09 24.46 -11.33
CA CYS A 448 -7.58 23.45 -12.25
C CYS A 448 -8.41 22.19 -12.17
N HIS A 449 -8.67 21.54 -13.30
CA HIS A 449 -9.30 20.22 -13.37
C HIS A 449 -8.52 19.30 -14.31
N THR A 450 -8.47 18.03 -13.98
CA THR A 450 -7.82 16.99 -14.78
C THR A 450 -8.82 16.42 -15.77
N VAL A 451 -8.48 16.45 -17.06
CA VAL A 451 -9.33 15.95 -18.16
C VAL A 451 -9.06 14.47 -18.38
N GLY A 452 -10.13 13.68 -18.57
CA GLY A 452 -10.01 12.27 -18.94
C GLY A 452 -9.56 11.33 -17.81
N GLY A 453 -9.44 11.84 -16.59
CA GLY A 453 -9.20 11.02 -15.41
C GLY A 453 -10.45 10.22 -15.00
N LYS A 454 -10.26 9.05 -14.36
CA LYS A 454 -11.39 8.27 -13.78
C LYS A 454 -12.12 9.02 -12.65
N ILE A 455 -11.56 10.12 -12.17
CA ILE A 455 -12.05 10.91 -11.03
C ILE A 455 -11.96 12.37 -11.45
N ASP A 456 -13.07 13.07 -11.36
CA ASP A 456 -13.13 14.52 -11.57
C ASP A 456 -12.47 15.21 -10.37
N GLU A 457 -11.27 15.73 -10.59
CA GLU A 457 -10.50 16.40 -9.55
C GLU A 457 -10.38 17.89 -9.88
N ILE A 458 -10.79 18.72 -8.92
CA ILE A 458 -10.69 20.18 -8.98
C ILE A 458 -9.69 20.62 -7.92
N SER A 459 -8.60 21.23 -8.35
CA SER A 459 -7.57 21.79 -7.47
C SER A 459 -7.59 23.31 -7.51
N THR A 460 -7.45 23.95 -6.35
CA THR A 460 -7.38 25.40 -6.21
C THR A 460 -5.97 25.81 -5.79
N TYR A 461 -5.28 26.50 -6.68
CA TYR A 461 -3.95 27.05 -6.43
C TYR A 461 -4.00 28.57 -6.26
N TYR A 462 -3.09 29.09 -5.47
CA TYR A 462 -2.81 30.52 -5.34
C TYR A 462 -1.39 30.79 -5.75
N CYS A 463 -1.18 31.42 -6.91
CA CYS A 463 0.12 31.75 -7.47
C CYS A 463 0.57 33.13 -7.00
N LEU A 464 1.61 33.16 -6.18
CA LEU A 464 2.23 34.37 -5.62
C LEU A 464 3.15 34.98 -6.67
N GLU A 465 2.80 36.15 -7.24
CA GLU A 465 3.54 36.76 -8.37
C GLU A 465 4.98 37.10 -7.99
N ASP A 466 5.17 37.74 -6.84
CA ASP A 466 6.51 38.19 -6.41
C ASP A 466 7.42 37.03 -5.99
N TYR A 467 6.85 35.85 -5.71
CA TYR A 467 7.58 34.64 -5.31
C TYR A 467 7.73 33.62 -6.44
N GLY A 468 6.98 33.77 -7.54
CA GLY A 468 7.00 32.84 -8.66
C GLY A 468 6.54 31.42 -8.29
N PHE A 469 5.78 31.26 -7.21
CA PHE A 469 5.40 29.98 -6.62
C PHE A 469 3.89 29.89 -6.39
N CYS A 470 3.29 28.74 -6.62
CA CYS A 470 1.87 28.49 -6.43
C CYS A 470 1.64 27.51 -5.26
N LEU A 471 0.68 27.85 -4.40
CA LEU A 471 0.28 27.07 -3.24
C LEU A 471 -1.00 26.30 -3.53
N LEU A 472 -1.04 25.00 -3.32
CA LEU A 472 -2.25 24.19 -3.33
C LEU A 472 -2.98 24.37 -1.99
N LEU A 473 -4.07 25.13 -1.96
CA LEU A 473 -4.85 25.38 -0.75
C LEU A 473 -6.24 24.74 -0.75
N GLY A 474 -6.65 24.15 -1.86
CA GLY A 474 -7.90 23.38 -1.94
C GLY A 474 -7.83 22.29 -2.99
N SER A 475 -8.39 21.13 -2.71
CA SER A 475 -8.63 20.09 -3.71
C SER A 475 -9.92 19.35 -3.41
N ARG A 476 -10.65 18.98 -4.44
CA ARG A 476 -11.84 18.15 -4.35
C ARG A 476 -11.79 17.08 -5.44
N SER A 477 -11.90 15.85 -5.03
CA SER A 477 -12.05 14.71 -5.92
C SER A 477 -13.31 13.91 -5.55
N GLY A 478 -13.70 12.91 -6.32
CA GLY A 478 -14.77 11.99 -5.94
C GLY A 478 -14.50 11.22 -4.64
N LYS A 479 -13.26 11.26 -4.12
CA LYS A 479 -12.84 10.50 -2.94
C LYS A 479 -12.61 11.35 -1.70
N TYR A 480 -12.18 12.59 -1.84
CA TYR A 480 -11.86 13.46 -0.70
C TYR A 480 -12.02 14.96 -1.01
N VAL A 481 -12.11 15.74 0.05
CA VAL A 481 -11.98 17.21 0.03
C VAL A 481 -10.82 17.61 0.91
N LEU A 482 -9.92 18.42 0.38
CA LEU A 482 -8.80 19.05 1.07
C LEU A 482 -9.08 20.55 1.17
N ASN A 483 -8.95 21.11 2.37
CA ASN A 483 -8.91 22.56 2.59
C ASN A 483 -7.74 22.87 3.50
N SER A 484 -6.91 23.82 3.09
CA SER A 484 -5.72 24.20 3.84
C SER A 484 -5.48 25.71 3.85
N ARG A 485 -4.63 26.15 4.76
CA ARG A 485 -4.19 27.52 4.90
C ARG A 485 -2.72 27.57 5.27
N VAL A 486 -2.05 28.65 4.93
CA VAL A 486 -0.69 28.92 5.40
C VAL A 486 -0.77 29.51 6.82
N THR A 487 0.05 29.02 7.73
CA THR A 487 0.10 29.47 9.14
C THR A 487 1.45 30.05 9.51
N GLU A 488 2.49 29.76 8.74
CA GLU A 488 3.84 30.29 8.95
C GLU A 488 4.57 30.39 7.61
N VAL A 489 5.39 31.44 7.44
CA VAL A 489 6.22 31.69 6.24
C VAL A 489 7.63 32.08 6.73
N ARG A 490 8.66 31.49 6.13
CA ARG A 490 10.07 31.84 6.38
C ARG A 490 10.85 32.03 5.09
#